data_4bc8eed8c0a939583896f3adff4436c8
#
_entry.id   4bc8eed8c0a939583896f3adff4436c8
#
_cell.length_a   1.000
_cell.length_b   1.000
_cell.length_c   1.000
_cell.angle_alpha   90.00
_cell.angle_beta   90.00
_cell.angle_gamma   90.00
#
_symmetry.space_group_name_H-M   'P 1'
#
loop_
_entity.id
_entity.type
_entity.pdbx_description
1 polymer ?
#
loop_
_entity_poly.entity_id
_entity_poly.type
_entity_poly.pdbx_seq_one_letter_code
_entity_poly.pdbx_strand_id
1 'polypeptide(L)'
;MRKKRILIIDDDARNIFALSATLRAKSFECISCSNAQDALDLLKTDEVVDAVLIDMMMPDMDGYEAIPRIKNIEKRAKTPIISVTAQAMVGDREKCLQAGATEYIAKPVDVDRLLQLLAQV
;
A
#
# COMPACT_ATOMS: atom_id res chain seq x y z
N MET A 1 -5.75 10.16 -20.76
CA MET A 1 -4.66 9.68 -19.90
C MET A 1 -5.14 8.51 -19.06
N ARG A 2 -4.26 7.55 -18.83
CA ARG A 2 -4.56 6.40 -17.99
C ARG A 2 -4.71 6.84 -16.52
N LYS A 3 -5.71 6.28 -15.82
CA LYS A 3 -5.83 6.49 -14.39
C LYS A 3 -4.71 5.76 -13.66
N LYS A 4 -4.24 6.33 -12.57
CA LYS A 4 -3.28 5.65 -11.70
C LYS A 4 -3.96 4.47 -11.01
N ARG A 5 -3.27 3.36 -10.96
CA ARG A 5 -3.78 2.11 -10.41
C ARG A 5 -3.09 1.80 -9.09
N ILE A 6 -3.89 1.66 -8.05
CA ILE A 6 -3.40 1.47 -6.68
C ILE A 6 -3.69 0.04 -6.24
N LEU A 7 -2.68 -0.65 -5.75
CA LEU A 7 -2.84 -1.95 -5.12
C LEU A 7 -3.02 -1.76 -3.62
N ILE A 8 -4.15 -2.24 -3.10
CA ILE A 8 -4.46 -2.19 -1.67
C ILE A 8 -4.24 -3.57 -1.09
N ILE A 9 -3.35 -3.68 -0.11
CA ILE A 9 -3.05 -4.94 0.59
C ILE A 9 -3.51 -4.79 2.03
N ASP A 10 -4.59 -5.49 2.38
CA ASP A 10 -5.20 -5.39 3.71
C ASP A 10 -6.03 -6.65 3.93
N ASP A 11 -5.95 -7.22 5.13
CA ASP A 11 -6.72 -8.43 5.46
C ASP A 11 -8.17 -8.13 5.89
N ASP A 12 -8.52 -6.86 6.06
CA ASP A 12 -9.88 -6.44 6.40
C ASP A 12 -10.63 -5.99 5.14
N ALA A 13 -11.62 -6.80 4.73
CA ALA A 13 -12.41 -6.52 3.54
C ALA A 13 -13.18 -5.18 3.63
N ARG A 14 -13.54 -4.74 4.84
CA ARG A 14 -14.23 -3.46 5.02
C ARG A 14 -13.30 -2.29 4.73
N ASN A 15 -12.04 -2.39 5.15
CA ASN A 15 -11.04 -1.36 4.84
C ASN A 15 -10.76 -1.31 3.34
N ILE A 16 -10.64 -2.47 2.70
CA ILE A 16 -10.44 -2.54 1.25
C ILE A 16 -11.61 -1.86 0.54
N PHE A 17 -12.85 -2.17 0.94
CA PHE A 17 -14.05 -1.59 0.33
C PHE A 17 -14.05 -0.05 0.49
N ALA A 18 -13.80 0.42 1.71
CA ALA A 18 -13.84 1.86 2.00
C ALA A 18 -12.77 2.64 1.23
N LEU A 19 -11.54 2.13 1.23
CA LEU A 19 -10.43 2.78 0.51
C LEU A 19 -10.65 2.74 -1.00
N SER A 20 -11.11 1.60 -1.52
CA SER A 20 -11.38 1.45 -2.96
C SER A 20 -12.47 2.41 -3.42
N ALA A 21 -13.57 2.51 -2.66
CA ALA A 21 -14.66 3.40 -3.00
C ALA A 21 -14.20 4.86 -3.01
N THR A 22 -13.43 5.25 -1.98
CA THR A 22 -12.90 6.60 -1.86
C THR A 22 -11.96 6.95 -3.01
N LEU A 23 -11.02 6.06 -3.33
CA LEU A 23 -10.04 6.30 -4.38
C LEU A 23 -10.68 6.30 -5.76
N ARG A 24 -11.63 5.40 -6.01
CA ARG A 24 -12.35 5.38 -7.29
C ARG A 24 -13.14 6.67 -7.52
N ALA A 25 -13.71 7.22 -6.45
CA ALA A 25 -14.41 8.51 -6.52
C ALA A 25 -13.45 9.66 -6.86
N LYS A 26 -12.16 9.48 -6.64
CA LYS A 26 -11.11 10.46 -6.97
C LYS A 26 -10.33 10.09 -8.24
N SER A 27 -10.93 9.25 -9.07
CA SER A 27 -10.41 8.88 -10.40
C SER A 27 -9.18 7.97 -10.39
N PHE A 28 -9.01 7.19 -9.32
CA PHE A 28 -8.01 6.12 -9.29
C PHE A 28 -8.66 4.78 -9.64
N GLU A 29 -7.88 3.89 -10.21
CA GLU A 29 -8.25 2.48 -10.31
C GLU A 29 -7.67 1.76 -9.10
N CYS A 30 -8.38 0.72 -8.63
CA CYS A 30 -7.95 -0.05 -7.47
C CYS A 30 -8.00 -1.54 -7.77
N ILE A 31 -6.95 -2.24 -7.34
CA ILE A 31 -6.95 -3.68 -7.21
C ILE A 31 -6.60 -3.98 -5.75
N SER A 32 -6.98 -5.16 -5.26
CA SER A 32 -6.75 -5.47 -3.87
C SER A 32 -6.34 -6.92 -3.68
N CYS A 33 -5.58 -7.16 -2.62
CA CYS A 33 -5.23 -8.48 -2.14
C CYS A 33 -5.47 -8.52 -0.64
N SER A 34 -5.97 -9.64 -0.14
CA SER A 34 -6.29 -9.77 1.29
C SER A 34 -5.13 -10.32 2.12
N ASN A 35 -4.01 -10.61 1.48
CA ASN A 35 -2.80 -11.08 2.17
C ASN A 35 -1.56 -10.73 1.35
N ALA A 36 -0.41 -10.78 2.00
CA ALA A 36 0.84 -10.39 1.37
C ALA A 36 1.30 -11.36 0.30
N GLN A 37 1.06 -12.66 0.47
CA GLN A 37 1.52 -13.64 -0.51
C GLN A 37 0.82 -13.45 -1.86
N ASP A 38 -0.49 -13.24 -1.86
CA ASP A 38 -1.23 -12.97 -3.10
C ASP A 38 -0.74 -11.69 -3.75
N ALA A 39 -0.43 -10.67 -2.94
CA ALA A 39 0.11 -9.42 -3.45
C ALA A 39 1.48 -9.62 -4.12
N LEU A 40 2.36 -10.41 -3.50
CA LEU A 40 3.67 -10.72 -4.09
C LEU A 40 3.52 -11.46 -5.41
N ASP A 41 2.60 -12.42 -5.47
CA ASP A 41 2.34 -13.17 -6.70
C ASP A 41 1.85 -12.25 -7.82
N LEU A 42 0.93 -11.33 -7.50
CA LEU A 42 0.44 -10.35 -8.44
C LEU A 42 1.54 -9.41 -8.92
N LEU A 43 2.39 -8.95 -8.00
CA LEU A 43 3.47 -8.01 -8.31
C LEU A 43 4.58 -8.60 -9.15
N LYS A 44 4.67 -9.93 -9.22
CA LYS A 44 5.61 -10.62 -10.12
C LYS A 44 5.10 -10.64 -11.57
N THR A 45 3.82 -10.35 -11.78
CA THR A 45 3.24 -10.27 -13.12
C THR A 45 3.50 -8.90 -13.73
N ASP A 46 3.02 -8.69 -14.96
CA ASP A 46 3.13 -7.40 -15.65
C ASP A 46 1.94 -6.48 -15.38
N GLU A 47 1.11 -6.81 -14.38
CA GLU A 47 -0.01 -5.93 -13.99
C GLU A 47 0.50 -4.54 -13.66
N VAL A 48 -0.23 -3.53 -14.14
CA VAL A 48 0.13 -2.14 -13.87
C VAL A 48 -0.20 -1.82 -12.42
N VAL A 49 0.81 -1.38 -11.68
CA VAL A 49 0.64 -0.92 -10.29
C VAL A 49 1.47 0.36 -10.14
N ASP A 50 0.80 1.47 -9.95
CA ASP A 50 1.46 2.77 -9.82
C ASP A 50 1.89 3.06 -8.39
N ALA A 51 1.17 2.52 -7.41
CA ALA A 51 1.52 2.64 -5.99
C ALA A 51 0.86 1.51 -5.20
N VAL A 52 1.42 1.21 -4.05
CA VAL A 52 0.93 0.18 -3.13
C VAL A 52 0.54 0.83 -1.81
N LEU A 53 -0.65 0.49 -1.31
CA LEU A 53 -1.06 0.78 0.07
C LEU A 53 -1.03 -0.55 0.82
N ILE A 54 -0.25 -0.65 1.87
CA ILE A 54 -0.12 -1.90 2.61
C ILE A 54 -0.38 -1.70 4.10
N ASP A 55 -1.30 -2.52 4.65
CA ASP A 55 -1.52 -2.61 6.08
C ASP A 55 -0.31 -3.31 6.71
N MET A 56 0.30 -2.67 7.69
CA MET A 56 1.50 -3.21 8.34
C MET A 56 1.19 -4.34 9.32
N MET A 57 -0.07 -4.45 9.76
CA MET A 57 -0.48 -5.39 10.82
C MET A 57 -1.37 -6.50 10.25
N MET A 58 -0.80 -7.38 9.47
CA MET A 58 -1.50 -8.53 8.90
C MET A 58 -0.97 -9.83 9.52
N PRO A 59 -1.84 -10.87 9.64
CA PRO A 59 -1.38 -12.17 10.09
C PRO A 59 -0.47 -12.83 9.03
N ASP A 60 0.29 -13.81 9.43
CA ASP A 60 1.22 -14.62 8.62
C ASP A 60 2.41 -13.80 8.13
N MET A 61 2.19 -12.87 7.20
CA MET A 61 3.25 -11.99 6.71
C MET A 61 2.78 -10.54 6.86
N ASP A 62 3.40 -9.80 7.76
CA ASP A 62 3.08 -8.39 7.99
C ASP A 62 3.77 -7.49 6.95
N GLY A 63 3.52 -6.17 7.04
CA GLY A 63 4.10 -5.22 6.12
C GLY A 63 5.61 -5.10 6.25
N TYR A 64 6.16 -5.27 7.45
CA TYR A 64 7.61 -5.19 7.66
C TYR A 64 8.36 -6.30 6.94
N GLU A 65 7.73 -7.47 6.79
CA GLU A 65 8.29 -8.58 6.03
C GLU A 65 7.98 -8.45 4.54
N ALA A 66 6.76 -8.02 4.21
CA ALA A 66 6.30 -7.95 2.82
C ALA A 66 7.02 -6.87 2.01
N ILE A 67 7.22 -5.68 2.58
CA ILE A 67 7.81 -4.55 1.84
C ILE A 67 9.20 -4.86 1.27
N PRO A 68 10.14 -5.42 2.06
CA PRO A 68 11.44 -5.79 1.49
C PRO A 68 11.31 -6.80 0.35
N ARG A 69 10.38 -7.74 0.46
CA ARG A 69 10.16 -8.73 -0.59
C ARG A 69 9.61 -8.08 -1.86
N ILE A 70 8.72 -7.09 -1.72
CA ILE A 70 8.22 -6.32 -2.87
C ILE A 70 9.38 -5.59 -3.55
N LYS A 71 10.22 -4.93 -2.76
CA LYS A 71 11.36 -4.18 -3.31
C LYS A 71 12.39 -5.07 -3.99
N ASN A 72 12.46 -6.34 -3.61
CA ASN A 72 13.35 -7.31 -4.27
C ASN A 72 12.81 -7.82 -5.62
N ILE A 73 11.55 -7.55 -5.94
CA ILE A 73 11.02 -7.83 -7.27
C ILE A 73 11.55 -6.72 -8.19
N GLU A 74 12.38 -7.10 -9.15
CA GLU A 74 13.13 -6.13 -9.97
C GLU A 74 12.23 -5.07 -10.59
N LYS A 75 11.13 -5.48 -11.20
CA LYS A 75 10.19 -4.55 -11.84
C LYS A 75 9.42 -3.68 -10.85
N ARG A 76 9.52 -3.95 -9.55
CA ARG A 76 8.82 -3.19 -8.51
C ARG A 76 9.77 -2.40 -7.60
N ALA A 77 11.06 -2.42 -7.89
CA ALA A 77 12.05 -1.79 -7.02
C ALA A 77 11.79 -0.29 -6.81
N LYS A 78 11.19 0.38 -7.78
CA LYS A 78 10.88 1.82 -7.71
C LYS A 78 9.41 2.12 -7.48
N THR A 79 8.56 1.09 -7.29
CA THR A 79 7.14 1.31 -7.05
C THR A 79 6.94 1.94 -5.67
N PRO A 80 6.27 3.09 -5.57
CA PRO A 80 6.02 3.71 -4.28
C PRO A 80 5.14 2.83 -3.40
N ILE A 81 5.50 2.73 -2.12
CA ILE A 81 4.76 1.94 -1.13
C ILE A 81 4.41 2.87 0.03
N ILE A 82 3.12 2.97 0.33
CA ILE A 82 2.63 3.73 1.47
C ILE A 82 2.18 2.74 2.53
N SER A 83 2.83 2.79 3.70
CA SER A 83 2.46 1.95 4.83
C SER A 83 1.24 2.54 5.53
N VAL A 84 0.27 1.69 5.89
CA VAL A 84 -0.92 2.08 6.63
C VAL A 84 -0.91 1.28 7.93
N THR A 85 -0.96 1.96 9.07
CA THR A 85 -0.84 1.28 10.37
C THR A 85 -1.73 1.91 11.41
N ALA A 86 -2.28 1.06 12.30
CA ALA A 86 -3.01 1.50 13.48
C ALA A 86 -2.08 2.00 14.59
N GLN A 87 -0.78 1.70 14.50
CA GLN A 87 0.20 2.13 15.46
C GLN A 87 0.79 3.46 15.02
N ALA A 88 0.63 4.48 15.87
CA ALA A 88 1.14 5.82 15.61
C ALA A 88 2.11 6.24 16.71
N MET A 89 3.00 5.34 17.10
CA MET A 89 3.98 5.60 18.14
C MET A 89 5.22 6.26 17.55
N VAL A 90 5.96 6.94 18.43
CA VAL A 90 7.26 7.53 18.06
C VAL A 90 8.16 6.43 17.49
N GLY A 91 8.73 6.68 16.32
CA GLY A 91 9.62 5.74 15.65
C GLY A 91 8.95 4.80 14.66
N ASP A 92 7.61 4.74 14.63
CA ASP A 92 6.91 3.85 13.68
C ASP A 92 7.15 4.29 12.24
N ARG A 93 7.19 5.60 11.99
CA ARG A 93 7.49 6.11 10.66
C ARG A 93 8.86 5.64 10.18
N GLU A 94 9.88 5.76 11.04
CA GLU A 94 11.23 5.32 10.70
C GLU A 94 11.28 3.83 10.42
N LYS A 95 10.57 3.01 11.21
CA LYS A 95 10.52 1.56 10.98
C LYS A 95 9.92 1.24 9.62
N CYS A 96 8.85 1.92 9.24
CA CYS A 96 8.21 1.73 7.94
C CYS A 96 9.17 2.11 6.82
N LEU A 97 9.84 3.26 6.95
CA LEU A 97 10.78 3.73 5.94
C LEU A 97 11.99 2.82 5.83
N GLN A 98 12.49 2.31 6.96
CA GLN A 98 13.61 1.35 6.96
C GLN A 98 13.24 0.04 6.27
N ALA A 99 11.98 -0.38 6.37
CA ALA A 99 11.51 -1.57 5.66
C ALA A 99 11.44 -1.36 4.15
N GLY A 100 11.43 -0.11 3.69
CA GLY A 100 11.41 0.25 2.28
C GLY A 100 10.17 1.02 1.86
N ALA A 101 9.30 1.40 2.79
CA ALA A 101 8.13 2.23 2.46
C ALA A 101 8.59 3.62 2.01
N THR A 102 7.86 4.17 1.06
CA THR A 102 8.11 5.54 0.59
C THR A 102 7.54 6.55 1.58
N GLU A 103 6.41 6.21 2.19
CA GLU A 103 5.74 7.08 3.13
C GLU A 103 4.84 6.23 4.06
N TYR A 104 4.25 6.87 5.04
CA TYR A 104 3.51 6.25 6.13
C TYR A 104 2.25 7.07 6.40
N ILE A 105 1.15 6.38 6.72
CA ILE A 105 -0.08 7.03 7.14
C ILE A 105 -0.71 6.21 8.28
N ALA A 106 -1.15 6.91 9.33
CA ALA A 106 -1.78 6.27 10.48
C ALA A 106 -3.28 6.06 10.25
N LYS A 107 -3.84 4.98 10.82
CA LYS A 107 -5.29 4.77 10.85
C LYS A 107 -5.91 5.59 11.99
N PRO A 108 -7.14 6.10 11.86
CA PRO A 108 -7.96 6.03 10.64
C PRO A 108 -7.37 6.91 9.53
N VAL A 109 -7.48 6.43 8.30
CA VAL A 109 -6.84 7.07 7.15
C VAL A 109 -7.48 8.44 6.90
N ASP A 110 -6.66 9.49 6.95
CA ASP A 110 -7.04 10.82 6.51
C ASP A 110 -6.98 10.84 4.99
N VAL A 111 -8.15 10.96 4.36
CA VAL A 111 -8.26 10.89 2.89
C VAL A 111 -7.47 12.01 2.22
N ASP A 112 -7.54 13.23 2.76
CA ASP A 112 -6.81 14.36 2.18
C ASP A 112 -5.29 14.12 2.22
N ARG A 113 -4.80 13.59 3.33
CA ARG A 113 -3.38 13.24 3.46
C ARG A 113 -3.00 12.16 2.47
N LEU A 114 -3.82 11.13 2.33
CA LEU A 114 -3.58 10.05 1.37
C LEU A 114 -3.52 10.58 -0.05
N LEU A 115 -4.46 11.45 -0.42
CA LEU A 115 -4.48 12.04 -1.77
C LEU A 115 -3.24 12.89 -2.03
N GLN A 116 -2.76 13.62 -1.01
CA GLN A 116 -1.52 14.39 -1.13
C GLN A 116 -0.33 13.48 -1.40
N LEU A 117 -0.25 12.35 -0.69
CA LEU A 117 0.84 11.40 -0.88
C LEU A 117 0.77 10.76 -2.27
N LEU A 118 -0.43 10.39 -2.73
CA LEU A 118 -0.60 9.79 -4.05
C LEU A 118 -0.34 10.78 -5.19
N ALA A 119 -0.54 12.07 -4.95
CA ALA A 119 -0.23 13.10 -5.94
C ALA A 119 1.26 13.22 -6.21
N GLN A 120 2.10 12.74 -5.31
CA GLN A 120 3.56 12.82 -5.42
C GLN A 120 4.19 11.60 -6.10
N VAL A 121 3.40 10.60 -6.42
CA VAL A 121 3.91 9.35 -7.02
C VAL A 121 3.56 9.24 -8.49
#